data_289cf7499dfced0a99d3d60cc73d0bcc
#
_entry.id   289cf7499dfced0a99d3d60cc73d0bcc
#
_cell.length_a   1.000
_cell.length_b   1.000
_cell.length_c   1.000
_cell.angle_alpha   90.00
_cell.angle_beta   90.00
_cell.angle_gamma   90.00
#
_symmetry.space_group_name_H-M   'P 1'
#
loop_
_entity.id
_entity.type
_entity.pdbx_description
1 polymer ?
#
loop_
_entity_poly.entity_id
_entity_poly.type
_entity_poly.pdbx_seq_one_letter_code
_entity_poly.pdbx_strand_id
1 'polypeptide(L)'
;DLGSRCTVFMNSSVKQAQRESATVGEISAGLSYSVVRNALYKVIKLKDADQLGERVSVQGGTFLNDAVLRAFELLTGREVVRPDVAGLMGCFGAALSARATYDGVPSGLMSLGELSRFSLTTETATCKLCQNHCQLTITTFNDGQRHISGNRCERGATQERRATKSDLPNLYDYKYKRAFSYRRLLEGAATRGDIGIPRVLGMYENYPLWFTVLTSLGFRVMISGRSNHELFESGMDTIPSENVCYPAKLAHGHIEALIAKGIRTIWFPCVFYERELVQGAADHFNCPIVATYPEVIRNNVEAVRDGQQEGPDGAEGGTGPGGSGVRMLSPFLNLADPTTLAERLVEVFADWGVTLPEARRAVAAGFAEDAAFKAD
;
A
#
# COMPACT_ATOMS: atom_id res chain seq x y z
N ASP A 1 -25.05 -3.23 18.05
CA ASP A 1 -25.06 -3.48 16.62
C ASP A 1 -23.76 -2.97 16.00
N LEU A 2 -22.98 -3.86 15.38
CA LEU A 2 -21.69 -3.51 14.76
C LEU A 2 -21.83 -3.09 13.28
N GLY A 3 -23.04 -2.98 12.77
CA GLY A 3 -23.34 -2.64 11.39
C GLY A 3 -23.31 -3.84 10.44
N SER A 4 -23.29 -3.58 9.13
CA SER A 4 -23.34 -4.60 8.07
C SER A 4 -22.23 -4.36 7.03
N ARG A 5 -21.05 -3.91 7.45
CA ARG A 5 -19.88 -3.75 6.59
C ARG A 5 -19.01 -5.01 6.61
N CYS A 6 -18.08 -5.13 5.68
CA CYS A 6 -17.13 -6.24 5.72
C CYS A 6 -16.20 -6.13 6.94
N THR A 7 -15.63 -7.26 7.35
CA THR A 7 -14.84 -7.41 8.60
C THR A 7 -13.74 -6.37 8.77
N VAL A 8 -13.09 -5.96 7.68
CA VAL A 8 -12.01 -4.96 7.69
C VAL A 8 -12.51 -3.61 8.24
N PHE A 9 -13.70 -3.17 7.80
CA PHE A 9 -14.29 -1.92 8.27
C PHE A 9 -14.95 -2.00 9.64
N MET A 10 -15.13 -3.21 10.18
CA MET A 10 -15.75 -3.42 11.50
C MET A 10 -14.77 -3.27 12.66
N ASN A 11 -13.44 -3.28 12.40
CA ASN A 11 -12.46 -3.13 13.47
C ASN A 11 -12.69 -1.88 14.32
N SER A 12 -13.08 -0.76 13.71
CA SER A 12 -13.36 0.48 14.44
C SER A 12 -14.57 0.32 15.36
N SER A 13 -15.65 -0.35 14.89
CA SER A 13 -16.85 -0.61 15.68
C SER A 13 -16.59 -1.60 16.81
N VAL A 14 -15.74 -2.61 16.57
CA VAL A 14 -15.31 -3.56 17.61
C VAL A 14 -14.49 -2.84 18.69
N LYS A 15 -13.53 -2.00 18.31
CA LYS A 15 -12.73 -1.21 19.27
C LYS A 15 -13.63 -0.26 20.08
N GLN A 16 -14.62 0.34 19.45
CA GLN A 16 -15.58 1.18 20.16
C GLN A 16 -16.41 0.38 21.16
N ALA A 17 -16.96 -0.78 20.76
CA ALA A 17 -17.68 -1.66 21.66
C ALA A 17 -16.82 -2.13 22.86
N GLN A 18 -15.54 -2.41 22.64
CA GLN A 18 -14.58 -2.71 23.70
C GLN A 18 -14.41 -1.54 24.68
N ARG A 19 -14.33 -0.31 24.19
CA ARG A 19 -14.24 0.90 25.04
C ARG A 19 -15.51 1.13 25.85
N GLU A 20 -16.65 0.71 25.31
CA GLU A 20 -17.96 0.74 25.96
C GLU A 20 -18.21 -0.46 26.88
N SER A 21 -17.15 -1.25 27.16
CA SER A 21 -17.17 -2.41 28.05
C SER A 21 -18.09 -3.55 27.60
N ALA A 22 -18.35 -3.67 26.29
CA ALA A 22 -19.06 -4.82 25.74
C ALA A 22 -18.26 -6.11 25.97
N THR A 23 -18.96 -7.16 26.36
CA THR A 23 -18.36 -8.48 26.58
C THR A 23 -17.94 -9.15 25.27
N VAL A 24 -17.02 -10.12 25.36
CA VAL A 24 -16.61 -10.93 24.21
C VAL A 24 -17.81 -11.61 23.53
N GLY A 25 -18.79 -12.08 24.33
CA GLY A 25 -20.01 -12.70 23.83
C GLY A 25 -20.87 -11.73 23.01
N GLU A 26 -21.06 -10.50 23.50
CA GLU A 26 -21.83 -9.45 22.79
C GLU A 26 -21.15 -9.03 21.49
N ILE A 27 -19.82 -8.88 21.52
CA ILE A 27 -19.04 -8.56 20.31
C ILE A 27 -19.14 -9.70 19.29
N SER A 28 -18.97 -10.95 19.72
CA SER A 28 -19.07 -12.14 18.87
C SER A 28 -20.47 -12.28 18.24
N ALA A 29 -21.52 -12.08 19.03
CA ALA A 29 -22.89 -12.04 18.51
C ALA A 29 -23.08 -10.91 17.50
N GLY A 30 -22.61 -9.70 17.81
CA GLY A 30 -22.66 -8.56 16.90
C GLY A 30 -21.96 -8.79 15.58
N LEU A 31 -20.81 -9.48 15.60
CA LEU A 31 -20.07 -9.89 14.40
C LEU A 31 -20.87 -10.90 13.56
N SER A 32 -21.49 -11.91 14.21
CA SER A 32 -22.31 -12.92 13.55
C SER A 32 -23.52 -12.28 12.84
N TYR A 33 -24.22 -11.39 13.53
CA TYR A 33 -25.31 -10.61 12.92
C TYR A 33 -24.84 -9.78 11.73
N SER A 34 -23.70 -9.12 11.85
CA SER A 34 -23.16 -8.27 10.80
C SER A 34 -22.81 -9.06 9.53
N VAL A 35 -22.17 -10.22 9.67
CA VAL A 35 -21.84 -11.11 8.55
C VAL A 35 -23.12 -11.56 7.83
N VAL A 36 -24.11 -12.02 8.56
CA VAL A 36 -25.38 -12.48 7.99
C VAL A 36 -26.13 -11.34 7.31
N ARG A 37 -26.24 -10.17 7.96
CA ARG A 37 -26.87 -8.98 7.35
C ARG A 37 -26.17 -8.56 6.04
N ASN A 38 -24.85 -8.58 6.03
CA ASN A 38 -24.11 -8.27 4.83
C ASN A 38 -24.43 -9.24 3.70
N ALA A 39 -24.44 -10.54 3.99
CA ALA A 39 -24.77 -11.58 3.01
C ALA A 39 -26.21 -11.43 2.49
N LEU A 40 -27.19 -11.36 3.37
CA LEU A 40 -28.59 -11.32 2.99
C LEU A 40 -28.98 -10.02 2.27
N TYR A 41 -28.63 -8.87 2.85
CA TYR A 41 -29.18 -7.60 2.37
C TYR A 41 -28.30 -6.88 1.35
N LYS A 42 -26.97 -7.11 1.38
CA LYS A 42 -26.06 -6.42 0.42
C LYS A 42 -25.63 -7.31 -0.72
N VAL A 43 -25.35 -8.58 -0.47
CA VAL A 43 -24.87 -9.51 -1.51
C VAL A 43 -26.07 -10.12 -2.24
N ILE A 44 -26.94 -10.81 -1.52
CA ILE A 44 -28.14 -11.47 -2.08
C ILE A 44 -29.23 -10.43 -2.42
N LYS A 45 -29.23 -9.29 -1.70
CA LYS A 45 -30.22 -8.20 -1.83
C LYS A 45 -31.64 -8.68 -1.51
N LEU A 46 -31.75 -9.53 -0.47
CA LEU A 46 -33.01 -10.02 0.03
C LEU A 46 -33.90 -8.85 0.48
N LYS A 47 -35.11 -8.76 -0.04
CA LYS A 47 -36.10 -7.73 0.34
C LYS A 47 -37.04 -8.20 1.44
N ASP A 48 -37.37 -9.46 1.42
CA ASP A 48 -38.28 -10.12 2.35
C ASP A 48 -37.78 -11.56 2.61
N ALA A 49 -37.95 -12.03 3.84
CA ALA A 49 -37.61 -13.38 4.23
C ALA A 49 -38.42 -14.46 3.46
N ASP A 50 -39.61 -14.12 2.96
CA ASP A 50 -40.45 -15.01 2.16
C ASP A 50 -39.77 -15.44 0.85
N GLN A 51 -38.85 -14.65 0.35
CA GLN A 51 -38.03 -14.99 -0.83
C GLN A 51 -37.12 -16.21 -0.62
N LEU A 52 -36.83 -16.59 0.64
CA LEU A 52 -36.06 -17.78 0.98
C LEU A 52 -36.90 -19.07 0.95
N GLY A 53 -38.24 -18.94 0.87
CA GLY A 53 -39.16 -20.06 0.97
C GLY A 53 -39.36 -20.51 2.42
N GLU A 54 -40.17 -21.58 2.57
CA GLU A 54 -40.53 -22.13 3.90
C GLU A 54 -39.45 -23.04 4.48
N ARG A 55 -38.73 -23.74 3.62
CA ARG A 55 -37.68 -24.71 4.00
C ARG A 55 -36.31 -24.20 3.59
N VAL A 56 -35.54 -23.81 4.58
CA VAL A 56 -34.19 -23.24 4.35
C VAL A 56 -33.16 -24.26 4.80
N SER A 57 -32.27 -24.63 3.88
CA SER A 57 -31.05 -25.40 4.17
C SER A 57 -29.82 -24.54 3.95
N VAL A 58 -28.94 -24.49 4.94
CA VAL A 58 -27.70 -23.75 4.88
C VAL A 58 -26.52 -24.67 4.73
N GLN A 59 -25.54 -24.25 3.94
CA GLN A 59 -24.38 -25.03 3.56
C GLN A 59 -23.10 -24.18 3.62
N GLY A 60 -21.97 -24.84 3.73
CA GLY A 60 -20.65 -24.20 3.81
C GLY A 60 -20.11 -24.15 5.24
N GLY A 61 -18.78 -24.03 5.35
CA GLY A 61 -18.06 -24.08 6.63
C GLY A 61 -18.43 -22.96 7.60
N THR A 62 -18.87 -21.79 7.10
CA THR A 62 -19.29 -20.65 7.92
C THR A 62 -20.48 -21.01 8.83
N PHE A 63 -21.39 -21.87 8.37
CA PHE A 63 -22.54 -22.31 9.15
C PHE A 63 -22.21 -23.39 10.18
N LEU A 64 -20.97 -23.88 10.27
CA LEU A 64 -20.51 -24.68 11.40
C LEU A 64 -20.41 -23.84 12.69
N ASN A 65 -20.38 -22.52 12.57
CA ASN A 65 -20.48 -21.62 13.70
C ASN A 65 -21.95 -21.44 14.10
N ASP A 66 -22.29 -21.93 15.28
CA ASP A 66 -23.66 -21.89 15.82
C ASP A 66 -24.19 -20.46 16.03
N ALA A 67 -23.31 -19.50 16.34
CA ALA A 67 -23.69 -18.10 16.47
C ALA A 67 -24.13 -17.49 15.13
N VAL A 68 -23.48 -17.88 14.03
CA VAL A 68 -23.84 -17.44 12.66
C VAL A 68 -25.18 -18.10 12.26
N LEU A 69 -25.36 -19.40 12.54
CA LEU A 69 -26.60 -20.11 12.29
C LEU A 69 -27.77 -19.44 13.03
N ARG A 70 -27.58 -19.19 14.32
CA ARG A 70 -28.60 -18.54 15.15
C ARG A 70 -28.92 -17.12 14.72
N ALA A 71 -27.89 -16.35 14.35
CA ALA A 71 -28.09 -15.00 13.79
C ALA A 71 -28.90 -15.02 12.49
N PHE A 72 -28.69 -16.03 11.63
CA PHE A 72 -29.46 -16.20 10.41
C PHE A 72 -30.97 -16.51 10.73
N GLU A 73 -31.23 -17.45 11.62
CA GLU A 73 -32.60 -17.79 12.05
C GLU A 73 -33.34 -16.57 12.63
N LEU A 74 -32.67 -15.83 13.52
CA LEU A 74 -33.26 -14.65 14.15
C LEU A 74 -33.52 -13.50 13.18
N LEU A 75 -32.66 -13.31 12.18
CA LEU A 75 -32.83 -12.27 11.18
C LEU A 75 -33.90 -12.59 10.15
N THR A 76 -34.10 -13.87 9.83
CA THR A 76 -35.04 -14.30 8.80
C THR A 76 -36.36 -14.77 9.37
N GLY A 77 -36.43 -15.07 10.68
CA GLY A 77 -37.61 -15.69 11.31
C GLY A 77 -37.92 -17.10 10.79
N ARG A 78 -36.92 -17.77 10.19
CA ARG A 78 -37.05 -19.11 9.61
C ARG A 78 -36.28 -20.13 10.43
N GLU A 79 -36.87 -21.33 10.58
CA GLU A 79 -36.14 -22.50 11.04
C GLU A 79 -35.23 -23.01 9.93
N VAL A 80 -33.98 -23.34 10.27
CA VAL A 80 -32.95 -23.64 9.28
C VAL A 80 -32.31 -25.00 9.52
N VAL A 81 -32.25 -25.81 8.50
CA VAL A 81 -31.55 -27.10 8.54
C VAL A 81 -30.12 -26.94 8.12
N ARG A 82 -29.20 -27.30 9.01
CA ARG A 82 -27.78 -27.45 8.74
C ARG A 82 -27.43 -28.93 8.67
N PRO A 83 -27.08 -29.47 7.49
CA PRO A 83 -26.63 -30.86 7.37
C PRO A 83 -25.35 -31.12 8.18
N ASP A 84 -25.15 -32.32 8.68
CA ASP A 84 -23.92 -32.71 9.40
C ASP A 84 -22.65 -32.50 8.54
N VAL A 85 -22.79 -32.63 7.25
CA VAL A 85 -21.70 -32.43 6.26
C VAL A 85 -21.77 -31.05 5.59
N ALA A 86 -22.36 -30.04 6.25
CA ALA A 86 -22.55 -28.71 5.67
C ALA A 86 -21.28 -28.12 5.05
N GLY A 87 -20.11 -28.32 5.68
CA GLY A 87 -18.81 -27.88 5.16
C GLY A 87 -18.35 -28.57 3.88
N LEU A 88 -18.88 -29.77 3.58
CA LEU A 88 -18.50 -30.59 2.42
C LEU A 88 -19.54 -30.56 1.30
N MET A 89 -20.65 -29.86 1.45
CA MET A 89 -21.74 -29.87 0.46
C MET A 89 -21.30 -29.32 -0.91
N GLY A 90 -20.38 -28.39 -0.94
CA GLY A 90 -19.78 -27.92 -2.20
C GLY A 90 -19.00 -29.01 -2.93
N CYS A 91 -18.22 -29.81 -2.20
CA CYS A 91 -17.49 -30.95 -2.76
C CYS A 91 -18.46 -32.04 -3.25
N PHE A 92 -19.52 -32.29 -2.49
CA PHE A 92 -20.58 -33.24 -2.87
C PHE A 92 -21.30 -32.80 -4.16
N GLY A 93 -21.67 -31.53 -4.24
CA GLY A 93 -22.28 -30.96 -5.44
C GLY A 93 -21.35 -31.02 -6.65
N ALA A 94 -20.07 -30.71 -6.48
CA ALA A 94 -19.06 -30.85 -7.52
C ALA A 94 -18.90 -32.29 -8.01
N ALA A 95 -18.90 -33.26 -7.08
CA ALA A 95 -18.83 -34.67 -7.44
C ALA A 95 -20.08 -35.13 -8.22
N LEU A 96 -21.28 -34.68 -7.84
CA LEU A 96 -22.51 -34.95 -8.60
C LEU A 96 -22.47 -34.34 -10.00
N SER A 97 -22.00 -33.10 -10.12
CA SER A 97 -21.83 -32.43 -11.42
C SER A 97 -20.81 -33.14 -12.29
N ALA A 98 -19.66 -33.50 -11.73
CA ALA A 98 -18.66 -34.28 -12.45
C ALA A 98 -19.18 -35.63 -12.94
N ARG A 99 -19.95 -36.34 -12.08
CA ARG A 99 -20.60 -37.60 -12.46
C ARG A 99 -21.59 -37.42 -13.61
N ALA A 100 -22.34 -36.32 -13.60
CA ALA A 100 -23.35 -36.06 -14.65
C ALA A 100 -22.71 -35.72 -16.01
N THR A 101 -21.52 -35.14 -16.00
CA THR A 101 -20.77 -34.74 -17.20
C THR A 101 -19.66 -35.71 -17.59
N TYR A 102 -19.50 -36.82 -16.86
CA TYR A 102 -18.44 -37.80 -17.10
C TYR A 102 -18.67 -38.54 -18.42
N ASP A 103 -17.71 -38.46 -19.31
CA ASP A 103 -17.73 -38.99 -20.69
C ASP A 103 -16.96 -40.31 -20.84
N GLY A 104 -16.54 -40.92 -19.74
CA GLY A 104 -15.81 -42.20 -19.76
C GLY A 104 -14.29 -42.09 -19.91
N VAL A 105 -13.74 -40.85 -19.93
CA VAL A 105 -12.27 -40.66 -19.96
C VAL A 105 -11.65 -41.19 -18.67
N PRO A 106 -10.60 -42.02 -18.72
CA PRO A 106 -9.92 -42.52 -17.52
C PRO A 106 -9.43 -41.39 -16.62
N SER A 107 -9.61 -41.57 -15.30
CA SER A 107 -9.14 -40.60 -14.32
C SER A 107 -7.61 -40.51 -14.33
N GLY A 108 -7.09 -39.30 -14.26
CA GLY A 108 -5.66 -39.02 -14.03
C GLY A 108 -5.23 -39.10 -12.56
N LEU A 109 -6.14 -39.50 -11.63
CA LEU A 109 -5.80 -39.70 -10.22
C LEU A 109 -4.85 -40.90 -10.04
N MET A 110 -3.91 -40.74 -9.11
CA MET A 110 -3.02 -41.84 -8.73
C MET A 110 -3.81 -43.05 -8.23
N SER A 111 -3.36 -44.23 -8.60
CA SER A 111 -3.86 -45.48 -8.03
C SER A 111 -3.47 -45.59 -6.54
N LEU A 112 -4.18 -46.43 -5.78
CA LEU A 112 -3.82 -46.69 -4.37
C LEU A 112 -2.39 -47.18 -4.20
N GLY A 113 -1.88 -47.96 -5.17
CA GLY A 113 -0.49 -48.43 -5.17
C GLY A 113 0.54 -47.32 -5.43
N GLU A 114 0.20 -46.32 -6.23
CA GLU A 114 1.03 -45.12 -6.43
C GLU A 114 0.96 -44.22 -5.23
N LEU A 115 -0.23 -44.01 -4.67
CA LEU A 115 -0.44 -43.18 -3.48
C LEU A 115 0.32 -43.73 -2.25
N SER A 116 0.39 -45.08 -2.08
CA SER A 116 1.15 -45.68 -0.97
C SER A 116 2.67 -45.47 -1.08
N ARG A 117 3.16 -45.19 -2.30
CA ARG A 117 4.58 -44.92 -2.56
C ARG A 117 4.87 -43.41 -2.73
N PHE A 118 3.81 -42.61 -2.68
CA PHE A 118 3.95 -41.17 -2.82
C PHE A 118 4.68 -40.57 -1.62
N SER A 119 5.73 -39.81 -1.89
CA SER A 119 6.46 -39.08 -0.89
C SER A 119 6.87 -37.72 -1.44
N LEU A 120 7.04 -36.77 -0.56
CA LEU A 120 7.54 -35.44 -0.88
C LEU A 120 8.49 -34.93 0.20
N THR A 121 9.42 -34.07 -0.19
CA THR A 121 10.26 -33.32 0.71
C THR A 121 10.02 -31.83 0.49
N THR A 122 10.11 -31.05 1.56
CA THR A 122 9.87 -29.61 1.51
C THR A 122 11.08 -28.88 2.07
N GLU A 123 11.59 -27.92 1.31
CA GLU A 123 12.69 -27.04 1.69
C GLU A 123 12.24 -25.59 1.60
N THR A 124 12.76 -24.73 2.47
CA THR A 124 12.58 -23.29 2.40
C THR A 124 13.83 -22.61 1.88
N ALA A 125 13.66 -21.65 0.97
CA ALA A 125 14.76 -20.89 0.41
C ALA A 125 14.38 -19.42 0.18
N THR A 126 15.34 -18.51 0.29
CA THR A 126 15.14 -17.11 -0.06
C THR A 126 15.46 -16.89 -1.54
N CYS A 127 14.51 -16.38 -2.31
CA CYS A 127 14.73 -16.02 -3.70
C CYS A 127 15.73 -14.85 -3.80
N LYS A 128 16.79 -15.01 -4.58
CA LYS A 128 17.84 -14.00 -4.81
C LYS A 128 17.78 -13.37 -6.20
N LEU A 129 16.69 -13.57 -6.95
CA LEU A 129 16.57 -13.11 -8.33
C LEU A 129 16.18 -11.64 -8.48
N CYS A 130 15.66 -11.03 -7.40
CA CYS A 130 15.35 -9.60 -7.32
C CYS A 130 15.36 -9.12 -5.86
N GLN A 131 15.13 -7.84 -5.65
CA GLN A 131 15.15 -7.22 -4.32
C GLN A 131 13.94 -7.56 -3.41
N ASN A 132 12.95 -8.31 -3.90
CA ASN A 132 11.82 -8.75 -3.06
C ASN A 132 12.17 -9.87 -2.08
N HIS A 133 13.26 -10.61 -2.32
CA HIS A 133 13.76 -11.67 -1.44
C HIS A 133 12.66 -12.63 -0.94
N CYS A 134 11.75 -13.03 -1.86
CA CYS A 134 10.61 -13.89 -1.52
C CYS A 134 11.06 -15.14 -0.78
N GLN A 135 10.37 -15.51 0.30
CA GLN A 135 10.53 -16.81 0.93
C GLN A 135 9.81 -17.85 0.07
N LEU A 136 10.57 -18.80 -0.43
CA LEU A 136 10.08 -19.87 -1.29
C LEU A 136 9.95 -21.16 -0.50
N THR A 137 8.91 -21.91 -0.79
CA THR A 137 8.77 -23.30 -0.39
C THR A 137 8.96 -24.17 -1.63
N ILE A 138 9.98 -24.97 -1.62
CA ILE A 138 10.33 -25.89 -2.71
C ILE A 138 9.90 -27.28 -2.30
N THR A 139 8.88 -27.81 -2.95
CA THR A 139 8.41 -29.17 -2.75
C THR A 139 8.98 -30.06 -3.86
N THR A 140 9.70 -31.09 -3.48
CA THR A 140 10.23 -32.11 -4.41
C THR A 140 9.47 -33.42 -4.20
N PHE A 141 8.86 -33.91 -5.26
CA PHE A 141 8.12 -35.15 -5.26
C PHE A 141 9.05 -36.36 -5.54
N ASN A 142 8.57 -37.56 -5.23
CA ASN A 142 9.33 -38.79 -5.41
C ASN A 142 9.70 -39.12 -6.88
N ASP A 143 9.01 -38.50 -7.85
CA ASP A 143 9.34 -38.59 -9.30
C ASP A 143 10.39 -37.54 -9.73
N GLY A 144 10.91 -36.74 -8.79
CA GLY A 144 11.88 -35.70 -9.04
C GLY A 144 11.27 -34.39 -9.53
N GLN A 145 9.95 -34.31 -9.74
CA GLN A 145 9.29 -33.03 -10.05
C GLN A 145 9.38 -32.06 -8.88
N ARG A 146 9.52 -30.80 -9.20
CA ARG A 146 9.61 -29.73 -8.20
C ARG A 146 8.47 -28.73 -8.39
N HIS A 147 7.83 -28.40 -7.29
CA HIS A 147 6.86 -27.33 -7.22
C HIS A 147 7.37 -26.21 -6.29
N ILE A 148 7.38 -24.99 -6.78
CA ILE A 148 7.83 -23.82 -6.00
C ILE A 148 6.65 -22.92 -5.73
N SER A 149 6.43 -22.58 -4.45
CA SER A 149 5.40 -21.67 -3.98
C SER A 149 6.02 -20.54 -3.14
N GLY A 150 5.21 -19.55 -2.75
CA GLY A 150 5.70 -18.36 -2.05
C GLY A 150 6.34 -17.31 -2.96
N ASN A 151 6.51 -17.60 -4.25
CA ASN A 151 6.98 -16.66 -5.26
C ASN A 151 5.94 -15.58 -5.55
N ARG A 152 6.42 -14.37 -5.87
CA ARG A 152 5.57 -13.23 -6.30
C ARG A 152 5.69 -12.95 -7.81
N CYS A 153 6.43 -13.78 -8.55
CA CYS A 153 6.58 -13.68 -10.01
C CYS A 153 7.03 -15.02 -10.58
N GLU A 154 6.88 -15.21 -11.90
CA GLU A 154 7.29 -16.42 -12.60
C GLU A 154 8.78 -16.78 -12.39
N ARG A 155 9.66 -15.78 -12.34
CA ARG A 155 11.09 -16.01 -12.10
C ARG A 155 11.37 -16.70 -10.78
N GLY A 156 10.55 -16.40 -9.76
CA GLY A 156 10.61 -17.08 -8.46
C GLY A 156 10.11 -18.51 -8.55
N ALA A 157 9.11 -18.80 -9.40
CA ALA A 157 8.55 -20.13 -9.58
C ALA A 157 9.50 -21.06 -10.38
N THR A 158 10.11 -20.55 -11.45
CA THR A 158 10.98 -21.37 -12.30
C THR A 158 12.41 -21.44 -11.80
N GLN A 159 12.84 -20.48 -10.97
CA GLN A 159 14.24 -20.25 -10.57
C GLN A 159 15.19 -20.05 -11.77
N GLU A 160 14.63 -19.84 -12.95
CA GLU A 160 15.40 -19.58 -14.15
C GLU A 160 15.80 -18.10 -14.22
N ARG A 161 17.07 -17.85 -14.38
CA ARG A 161 17.56 -16.55 -14.86
C ARG A 161 17.23 -16.47 -16.36
N ARG A 162 15.97 -16.23 -16.69
CA ARG A 162 15.63 -15.92 -18.08
C ARG A 162 16.35 -14.64 -18.50
N ALA A 163 17.51 -14.81 -19.07
CA ALA A 163 18.16 -13.85 -19.93
C ALA A 163 17.50 -13.86 -21.32
N THR A 164 16.20 -13.78 -21.42
CA THR A 164 15.58 -13.34 -22.65
C THR A 164 15.86 -11.86 -22.74
N LYS A 165 16.95 -11.49 -23.42
CA LYS A 165 17.06 -10.16 -24.01
C LYS A 165 15.86 -10.02 -24.92
N SER A 166 14.82 -9.36 -24.42
CA SER A 166 13.75 -8.87 -25.26
C SER A 166 14.38 -7.83 -26.18
N ASP A 167 14.16 -7.93 -27.47
CA ASP A 167 14.54 -6.88 -28.42
C ASP A 167 13.64 -5.63 -28.26
N LEU A 168 12.57 -5.77 -27.48
CA LEU A 168 11.68 -4.66 -27.15
C LEU A 168 12.29 -3.78 -26.06
N PRO A 169 12.26 -2.46 -26.22
CA PRO A 169 12.75 -1.54 -25.18
C PRO A 169 11.87 -1.65 -23.93
N ASN A 170 12.51 -1.69 -22.77
CA ASN A 170 11.80 -1.64 -21.49
C ASN A 170 11.45 -0.19 -21.15
N LEU A 171 10.25 0.24 -21.51
CA LEU A 171 9.77 1.61 -21.27
C LEU A 171 9.65 1.95 -19.78
N TYR A 172 9.42 0.95 -18.93
CA TYR A 172 9.43 1.15 -17.47
C TYR A 172 10.82 1.53 -16.95
N ASP A 173 11.85 0.85 -17.41
CA ASP A 173 13.22 1.17 -17.02
C ASP A 173 13.65 2.51 -17.62
N TYR A 174 13.22 2.82 -18.83
CA TYR A 174 13.43 4.12 -19.46
C TYR A 174 12.78 5.24 -18.64
N LYS A 175 11.48 5.17 -18.38
CA LYS A 175 10.75 6.16 -17.56
C LYS A 175 11.39 6.35 -16.19
N TYR A 176 11.74 5.25 -15.53
CA TYR A 176 12.37 5.31 -14.22
C TYR A 176 13.72 6.04 -14.26
N LYS A 177 14.56 5.71 -15.23
CA LYS A 177 15.87 6.37 -15.41
C LYS A 177 15.68 7.85 -15.76
N ARG A 178 14.79 8.15 -16.67
CA ARG A 178 14.52 9.54 -17.08
C ARG A 178 14.01 10.38 -15.91
N ALA A 179 13.08 9.86 -15.10
CA ALA A 179 12.51 10.55 -13.95
C ALA A 179 13.54 10.91 -12.87
N PHE A 180 14.59 10.08 -12.69
CA PHE A 180 15.53 10.23 -11.57
C PHE A 180 17.00 10.47 -11.97
N SER A 181 17.30 10.75 -13.24
CA SER A 181 18.67 10.91 -13.75
C SER A 181 19.18 12.36 -13.73
N TYR A 182 18.57 13.20 -12.92
CA TYR A 182 18.98 14.60 -12.79
C TYR A 182 20.31 14.75 -12.05
N ARG A 183 21.14 15.66 -12.53
CA ARG A 183 22.43 15.97 -11.89
C ARG A 183 22.24 17.05 -10.83
N ARG A 184 22.44 16.67 -9.57
CA ARG A 184 22.38 17.60 -8.43
C ARG A 184 23.47 18.68 -8.51
N LEU A 185 23.23 19.83 -7.87
CA LEU A 185 24.24 20.87 -7.70
C LEU A 185 25.48 20.32 -6.97
N LEU A 186 26.64 20.89 -7.29
CA LEU A 186 27.84 20.69 -6.47
C LEU A 186 27.66 21.40 -5.13
N GLU A 187 28.35 20.92 -4.10
CA GLU A 187 28.23 21.46 -2.74
C GLU A 187 28.51 22.97 -2.68
N GLY A 188 29.56 23.43 -3.34
CA GLY A 188 29.91 24.86 -3.43
C GLY A 188 28.95 25.72 -4.26
N ALA A 189 28.07 25.13 -5.05
CA ALA A 189 27.03 25.82 -5.82
C ALA A 189 25.65 25.84 -5.13
N ALA A 190 25.49 25.09 -4.05
CA ALA A 190 24.27 25.01 -3.29
C ALA A 190 24.20 26.14 -2.24
N THR A 191 23.67 27.28 -2.63
CA THR A 191 23.62 28.49 -1.76
C THR A 191 22.68 28.33 -0.57
N ARG A 192 21.74 27.37 -0.63
CA ARG A 192 20.71 27.10 0.41
C ARG A 192 20.84 25.74 1.07
N GLY A 193 21.96 25.03 0.83
CA GLY A 193 22.26 23.74 1.45
C GLY A 193 21.56 22.54 0.82
N ASP A 194 21.55 21.44 1.57
CA ASP A 194 21.00 20.16 1.12
C ASP A 194 19.50 20.05 1.47
N ILE A 195 18.73 19.48 0.55
CA ILE A 195 17.32 19.15 0.76
C ILE A 195 17.02 17.73 0.25
N GLY A 196 16.42 16.90 1.08
CA GLY A 196 16.09 15.50 0.76
C GLY A 196 14.72 15.36 0.13
N ILE A 197 14.59 14.50 -0.87
CA ILE A 197 13.30 14.07 -1.42
C ILE A 197 13.17 12.56 -1.23
N PRO A 198 12.14 12.06 -0.53
CA PRO A 198 11.85 10.64 -0.47
C PRO A 198 11.32 10.15 -1.82
N ARG A 199 11.91 9.08 -2.38
CA ARG A 199 11.50 8.50 -3.68
C ARG A 199 10.28 7.60 -3.50
N VAL A 200 9.13 8.18 -3.20
CA VAL A 200 7.91 7.44 -2.84
C VAL A 200 6.65 8.21 -3.22
N LEU A 201 5.54 7.52 -3.37
CA LEU A 201 4.21 8.08 -3.66
C LEU A 201 4.23 9.04 -4.87
N GLY A 202 3.64 10.22 -4.74
CA GLY A 202 3.57 11.23 -5.79
C GLY A 202 4.93 11.73 -6.31
N MET A 203 6.03 11.42 -5.62
CA MET A 203 7.37 11.79 -6.08
C MET A 203 7.83 11.02 -7.33
N TYR A 204 7.21 9.89 -7.66
CA TYR A 204 7.48 9.20 -8.93
C TYR A 204 7.03 10.00 -10.15
N GLU A 205 5.97 10.80 -10.02
CA GLU A 205 5.45 11.62 -11.10
C GLU A 205 5.95 13.08 -11.00
N ASN A 206 6.16 13.58 -9.78
CA ASN A 206 6.46 14.99 -9.54
C ASN A 206 7.96 15.28 -9.30
N TYR A 207 8.83 14.26 -9.34
CA TYR A 207 10.26 14.48 -9.11
C TYR A 207 10.92 15.43 -10.11
N PRO A 208 10.66 15.35 -11.44
CA PRO A 208 11.24 16.29 -12.40
C PRO A 208 10.89 17.76 -12.08
N LEU A 209 9.64 18.01 -11.72
CA LEU A 209 9.16 19.33 -11.31
C LEU A 209 9.88 19.79 -10.04
N TRP A 210 9.85 18.99 -8.96
CA TRP A 210 10.41 19.38 -7.68
C TRP A 210 11.93 19.49 -7.71
N PHE A 211 12.61 18.60 -8.42
CA PHE A 211 14.05 18.69 -8.60
C PHE A 211 14.43 20.03 -9.23
N THR A 212 13.73 20.43 -10.28
CA THR A 212 14.01 21.67 -11.02
C THR A 212 13.68 22.90 -10.19
N VAL A 213 12.53 22.92 -9.49
CA VAL A 213 12.15 24.02 -8.60
C VAL A 213 13.20 24.20 -7.50
N LEU A 214 13.52 23.15 -6.77
CA LEU A 214 14.45 23.25 -5.63
C LEU A 214 15.88 23.57 -6.06
N THR A 215 16.33 23.01 -7.17
CA THR A 215 17.65 23.34 -7.74
C THR A 215 17.71 24.80 -8.21
N SER A 216 16.63 25.32 -8.83
CA SER A 216 16.53 26.73 -9.24
C SER A 216 16.48 27.69 -8.05
N LEU A 217 15.99 27.24 -6.90
CA LEU A 217 16.05 27.96 -5.64
C LEU A 217 17.42 27.83 -4.94
N GLY A 218 18.39 27.12 -5.51
CA GLY A 218 19.74 26.99 -4.97
C GLY A 218 19.94 25.88 -3.95
N PHE A 219 19.02 24.91 -3.85
CA PHE A 219 19.20 23.72 -3.01
C PHE A 219 19.92 22.60 -3.76
N ARG A 220 20.77 21.85 -3.07
CA ARG A 220 21.32 20.58 -3.54
C ARG A 220 20.36 19.47 -3.20
N VAL A 221 19.67 18.96 -4.22
CA VAL A 221 18.63 17.94 -4.03
C VAL A 221 19.26 16.57 -3.83
N MET A 222 18.95 15.96 -2.70
CA MET A 222 19.35 14.60 -2.33
C MET A 222 18.14 13.68 -2.37
N ILE A 223 18.29 12.54 -3.03
CA ILE A 223 17.17 11.59 -3.15
C ILE A 223 17.47 10.29 -2.39
N SER A 224 16.46 9.68 -1.82
CA SER A 224 16.57 8.35 -1.20
C SER A 224 16.85 7.27 -2.26
N GLY A 225 17.31 6.09 -1.84
CA GLY A 225 17.59 4.96 -2.72
C GLY A 225 16.36 4.43 -3.45
N ARG A 226 16.53 3.35 -4.23
CA ARG A 226 15.41 2.56 -4.77
C ARG A 226 14.72 1.82 -3.64
N SER A 227 13.39 1.71 -3.73
CA SER A 227 12.61 0.88 -2.81
C SER A 227 13.04 -0.58 -2.92
N ASN A 228 13.27 -1.21 -1.79
CA ASN A 228 13.57 -2.62 -1.63
C ASN A 228 13.03 -3.10 -0.27
N HIS A 229 13.16 -4.39 0.01
CA HIS A 229 12.65 -4.96 1.27
C HIS A 229 13.42 -4.44 2.50
N GLU A 230 14.73 -4.30 2.41
CA GLU A 230 15.59 -3.78 3.48
C GLU A 230 15.20 -2.34 3.87
N LEU A 231 14.94 -1.50 2.86
CA LEU A 231 14.43 -0.14 3.09
C LEU A 231 13.03 -0.15 3.74
N PHE A 232 12.17 -1.09 3.39
CA PHE A 232 10.88 -1.25 4.06
C PHE A 232 11.07 -1.63 5.53
N GLU A 233 11.92 -2.61 5.80
CA GLU A 233 12.21 -3.08 7.16
C GLU A 233 12.79 -1.96 8.04
N SER A 234 13.66 -1.10 7.49
CA SER A 234 14.27 0.00 8.24
C SER A 234 13.27 1.06 8.74
N GLY A 235 12.10 1.16 8.12
CA GLY A 235 11.04 2.09 8.54
C GLY A 235 9.86 1.43 9.26
N MET A 236 9.90 0.12 9.47
CA MET A 236 8.73 -0.65 9.92
C MET A 236 8.22 -0.20 11.29
N ASP A 237 9.11 0.11 12.22
CA ASP A 237 8.77 0.45 13.60
C ASP A 237 7.95 1.74 13.73
N THR A 238 8.04 2.63 12.73
CA THR A 238 7.33 3.90 12.72
C THR A 238 5.99 3.86 11.98
N ILE A 239 5.59 2.71 11.41
CA ILE A 239 4.34 2.55 10.68
C ILE A 239 3.17 2.44 11.66
N PRO A 240 2.23 3.41 11.71
CA PRO A 240 1.18 3.42 12.72
C PRO A 240 0.02 2.47 12.43
N SER A 241 -0.11 1.98 11.20
CA SER A 241 -1.24 1.15 10.77
C SER A 241 -0.86 0.12 9.72
N GLU A 242 -1.25 -1.13 9.96
CA GLU A 242 -1.08 -2.20 8.99
C GLU A 242 -2.01 -2.10 7.77
N ASN A 243 -3.10 -1.38 7.89
CA ASN A 243 -4.14 -1.27 6.86
C ASN A 243 -3.82 -0.26 5.75
N VAL A 244 -2.71 0.48 5.86
CA VAL A 244 -2.28 1.41 4.82
C VAL A 244 -1.61 0.64 3.66
N CYS A 245 -1.71 1.17 2.46
CA CYS A 245 -1.11 0.54 1.28
C CYS A 245 0.42 0.44 1.38
N TYR A 246 0.99 -0.58 0.76
CA TYR A 246 2.43 -0.84 0.81
C TYR A 246 3.30 0.33 0.32
N PRO A 247 2.94 1.06 -0.77
CA PRO A 247 3.69 2.25 -1.17
C PRO A 247 3.78 3.33 -0.09
N ALA A 248 2.73 3.52 0.70
CA ALA A 248 2.77 4.45 1.82
C ALA A 248 3.68 3.96 2.96
N LYS A 249 3.64 2.67 3.28
CA LYS A 249 4.56 2.07 4.26
C LYS A 249 6.03 2.27 3.89
N LEU A 250 6.36 2.20 2.60
CA LEU A 250 7.72 2.49 2.10
C LEU A 250 8.19 3.90 2.41
N ALA A 251 7.28 4.87 2.58
CA ALA A 251 7.66 6.25 2.89
C ALA A 251 8.49 6.35 4.17
N HIS A 252 8.17 5.55 5.19
CA HIS A 252 8.91 5.50 6.45
C HIS A 252 10.39 5.14 6.21
N GLY A 253 10.66 4.06 5.51
CA GLY A 253 12.02 3.65 5.18
C GLY A 253 12.77 4.66 4.29
N HIS A 254 12.07 5.35 3.37
CA HIS A 254 12.68 6.40 2.56
C HIS A 254 13.09 7.61 3.39
N ILE A 255 12.32 7.99 4.40
CA ILE A 255 12.64 9.06 5.34
C ILE A 255 13.84 8.66 6.20
N GLU A 256 13.81 7.46 6.81
CA GLU A 256 14.92 6.94 7.59
C GLU A 256 16.23 6.88 6.78
N ALA A 257 16.16 6.46 5.51
CA ALA A 257 17.32 6.42 4.64
C ALA A 257 17.89 7.81 4.30
N LEU A 258 17.08 8.86 4.27
CA LEU A 258 17.54 10.25 4.13
C LEU A 258 18.20 10.74 5.42
N ILE A 259 17.59 10.46 6.56
CA ILE A 259 18.13 10.80 7.88
C ILE A 259 19.50 10.13 8.11
N ALA A 260 19.61 8.84 7.79
CA ALA A 260 20.85 8.09 7.87
C ALA A 260 21.97 8.64 6.95
N LYS A 261 21.61 9.32 5.84
CA LYS A 261 22.54 10.04 4.98
C LYS A 261 22.97 11.43 5.51
N GLY A 262 22.49 11.81 6.70
CA GLY A 262 22.79 13.10 7.30
C GLY A 262 21.92 14.25 6.77
N ILE A 263 20.87 13.99 6.02
CA ILE A 263 19.97 15.03 5.52
C ILE A 263 19.11 15.55 6.67
N ARG A 264 19.09 16.86 6.85
CA ARG A 264 18.36 17.54 7.94
C ARG A 264 17.16 18.34 7.47
N THR A 265 17.05 18.62 6.18
CA THR A 265 15.86 19.24 5.58
C THR A 265 15.26 18.29 4.57
N ILE A 266 13.99 17.95 4.71
CA ILE A 266 13.29 17.00 3.83
C ILE A 266 12.10 17.71 3.20
N TRP A 267 11.98 17.63 1.88
CA TRP A 267 10.85 18.09 1.10
C TRP A 267 9.89 16.94 0.82
N PHE A 268 8.74 16.96 1.46
CA PHE A 268 7.69 15.96 1.25
C PHE A 268 6.30 16.61 1.34
N PRO A 269 5.88 17.36 0.29
CA PRO A 269 4.63 18.14 0.32
C PRO A 269 3.39 17.25 0.28
N CYS A 270 2.31 17.74 0.91
CA CYS A 270 0.96 17.23 0.82
C CYS A 270 0.30 17.77 -0.46
N VAL A 271 0.48 17.09 -1.58
CA VAL A 271 -0.17 17.50 -2.84
C VAL A 271 -1.57 16.91 -2.88
N PHE A 272 -2.59 17.74 -2.68
CA PHE A 272 -3.97 17.29 -2.69
C PHE A 272 -4.64 17.43 -4.06
N TYR A 273 -4.19 18.36 -4.89
CA TYR A 273 -4.75 18.63 -6.21
C TYR A 273 -3.63 18.75 -7.23
N GLU A 274 -3.72 17.95 -8.30
CA GLU A 274 -2.72 17.89 -9.35
C GLU A 274 -3.06 18.84 -10.50
N ARG A 275 -2.05 19.14 -11.31
CA ARG A 275 -2.25 19.73 -12.63
C ARG A 275 -2.94 18.75 -13.58
N GLU A 276 -3.50 19.23 -14.64
CA GLU A 276 -4.10 18.41 -15.69
C GLU A 276 -3.03 17.50 -16.32
N LEU A 277 -3.07 16.21 -15.98
CA LEU A 277 -2.14 15.19 -16.50
C LEU A 277 -2.64 14.55 -17.78
N VAL A 278 -3.96 14.49 -17.94
CA VAL A 278 -4.67 13.95 -19.10
C VAL A 278 -5.71 14.98 -19.52
N GLN A 279 -5.64 15.41 -20.76
CA GLN A 279 -6.56 16.41 -21.29
C GLN A 279 -8.03 15.98 -21.14
N GLY A 280 -8.85 16.86 -20.55
CA GLY A 280 -10.27 16.62 -20.33
C GLY A 280 -10.60 15.67 -19.18
N ALA A 281 -9.63 15.29 -18.33
CA ALA A 281 -9.92 14.54 -17.12
C ALA A 281 -10.81 15.38 -16.18
N ALA A 282 -11.85 14.75 -15.61
CA ALA A 282 -12.84 15.43 -14.78
C ALA A 282 -12.40 15.64 -13.32
N ASP A 283 -11.38 14.90 -12.86
CA ASP A 283 -10.92 14.90 -11.47
C ASP A 283 -9.38 14.94 -11.40
N HIS A 284 -8.88 15.83 -10.55
CA HIS A 284 -7.45 16.07 -10.33
C HIS A 284 -7.04 15.88 -8.87
N PHE A 285 -7.93 15.37 -8.02
CA PHE A 285 -7.59 15.08 -6.63
C PHE A 285 -6.70 13.85 -6.52
N ASN A 286 -5.66 13.96 -5.72
CA ASN A 286 -4.84 12.82 -5.36
C ASN A 286 -5.57 11.85 -4.42
N CYS A 287 -5.14 10.59 -4.42
CA CYS A 287 -5.51 9.63 -3.40
C CYS A 287 -5.29 10.26 -2.00
N PRO A 288 -6.24 10.12 -1.05
CA PRO A 288 -6.09 10.67 0.30
C PRO A 288 -4.78 10.31 0.99
N ILE A 289 -4.26 9.10 0.74
CA ILE A 289 -2.95 8.68 1.26
C ILE A 289 -1.82 9.56 0.69
N VAL A 290 -1.78 9.77 -0.63
CA VAL A 290 -0.77 10.64 -1.25
C VAL A 290 -0.86 12.07 -0.72
N ALA A 291 -2.10 12.58 -0.57
CA ALA A 291 -2.36 13.94 -0.14
C ALA A 291 -1.98 14.22 1.32
N THR A 292 -2.03 13.23 2.22
CA THR A 292 -1.90 13.47 3.67
C THR A 292 -0.81 12.66 4.36
N TYR A 293 -0.18 11.72 3.68
CA TYR A 293 0.80 10.83 4.31
C TYR A 293 2.05 11.53 4.86
N PRO A 294 2.51 12.65 4.29
CA PRO A 294 3.56 13.43 4.93
C PRO A 294 3.25 13.81 6.39
N GLU A 295 1.98 14.12 6.72
CA GLU A 295 1.57 14.42 8.09
C GLU A 295 1.59 13.18 8.99
N VAL A 296 1.35 11.98 8.43
CA VAL A 296 1.52 10.72 9.17
C VAL A 296 2.99 10.49 9.52
N ILE A 297 3.90 10.70 8.58
CA ILE A 297 5.36 10.63 8.81
C ILE A 297 5.76 11.62 9.92
N ARG A 298 5.31 12.86 9.81
CA ARG A 298 5.61 13.94 10.75
C ARG A 298 5.29 13.58 12.20
N ASN A 299 4.20 12.84 12.41
CA ASN A 299 3.74 12.47 13.75
C ASN A 299 4.31 11.15 14.26
N ASN A 300 4.89 10.30 13.41
CA ASN A 300 5.29 8.95 13.78
C ASN A 300 6.79 8.69 13.66
N VAL A 301 7.56 9.51 12.94
CA VAL A 301 9.03 9.44 12.90
C VAL A 301 9.61 10.38 13.92
N GLU A 302 10.24 9.84 14.97
CA GLU A 302 10.70 10.59 16.14
C GLU A 302 11.63 11.75 15.77
N ALA A 303 12.65 11.52 14.96
CA ALA A 303 13.59 12.55 14.54
C ALA A 303 12.93 13.72 13.79
N VAL A 304 11.83 13.45 13.05
CA VAL A 304 11.05 14.48 12.35
C VAL A 304 10.15 15.23 13.34
N ARG A 305 9.49 14.51 14.25
CA ARG A 305 8.64 15.10 15.28
C ARG A 305 9.43 16.04 16.19
N ASP A 306 10.59 15.62 16.64
CA ASP A 306 11.44 16.37 17.55
C ASP A 306 12.06 17.60 16.88
N GLY A 307 12.33 17.52 15.57
CA GLY A 307 12.81 18.66 14.77
C GLY A 307 11.76 19.75 14.51
N GLN A 308 10.51 19.52 14.92
CA GLN A 308 9.38 20.46 14.73
C GLN A 308 8.82 21.01 16.04
N GLN A 309 9.30 20.53 17.18
CA GLN A 309 8.90 21.11 18.47
C GLN A 309 9.58 22.48 18.65
N GLU A 310 8.76 23.48 18.97
CA GLU A 310 9.28 24.77 19.43
C GLU A 310 10.02 24.55 20.76
N GLY A 311 11.25 25.06 20.86
CA GLY A 311 11.97 25.09 22.14
C GLY A 311 11.18 25.88 23.18
N PRO A 312 11.46 25.70 24.51
CA PRO A 312 10.74 26.34 25.60
C PRO A 312 10.76 27.89 25.55
N ASP A 313 11.57 28.50 24.69
CA ASP A 313 11.69 29.96 24.51
C ASP A 313 11.09 30.47 23.18
N GLY A 314 10.24 29.64 22.49
CA GLY A 314 9.66 30.02 21.20
C GLY A 314 10.65 29.97 20.02
N ALA A 315 11.87 29.45 20.23
CA ALA A 315 12.82 29.14 19.17
C ALA A 315 12.46 27.79 18.55
N GLU A 316 12.38 27.72 17.22
CA GLU A 316 12.18 26.47 16.52
C GLU A 316 13.20 25.42 17.00
N GLY A 317 12.70 24.26 17.46
CA GLY A 317 13.53 23.23 18.10
C GLY A 317 14.65 22.77 17.19
N GLY A 318 15.89 23.03 17.60
CA GLY A 318 17.09 22.33 17.22
C GLY A 318 17.51 22.25 15.75
N THR A 319 17.01 23.11 14.86
CA THR A 319 17.37 23.12 13.43
C THR A 319 18.61 23.95 13.08
N GLY A 320 19.28 24.54 14.09
CA GLY A 320 20.55 25.20 13.94
C GLY A 320 21.73 24.22 13.76
N PRO A 321 22.94 24.71 13.42
CA PRO A 321 24.13 23.89 13.30
C PRO A 321 24.46 23.22 14.66
N GLY A 322 24.02 21.97 14.88
CA GLY A 322 24.22 21.20 16.11
C GLY A 322 22.94 20.57 16.67
N GLY A 323 21.74 20.88 16.18
CA GLY A 323 20.50 20.22 16.57
C GLY A 323 20.36 18.82 16.00
N SER A 324 19.83 17.87 16.79
CA SER A 324 19.61 16.47 16.35
C SER A 324 18.36 16.29 15.47
N GLY A 325 17.46 17.27 15.42
CA GLY A 325 16.19 17.20 14.74
C GLY A 325 16.27 17.30 13.21
N VAL A 326 15.25 16.75 12.54
CA VAL A 326 15.06 16.81 11.09
C VAL A 326 13.84 17.67 10.77
N ARG A 327 14.07 18.73 10.01
CA ARG A 327 12.99 19.59 9.53
C ARG A 327 12.34 19.01 8.28
N MET A 328 11.10 18.55 8.39
CA MET A 328 10.35 18.11 7.23
C MET A 328 9.34 19.18 6.79
N LEU A 329 9.47 19.60 5.54
CA LEU A 329 8.60 20.57 4.90
C LEU A 329 7.46 19.80 4.20
N SER A 330 6.26 19.86 4.76
CA SER A 330 5.07 19.15 4.28
C SER A 330 3.89 20.10 3.96
N PRO A 331 4.10 21.19 3.20
CA PRO A 331 3.01 22.12 2.91
C PRO A 331 1.90 21.45 2.10
N PHE A 332 0.65 21.86 2.34
CA PHE A 332 -0.47 21.51 1.47
C PHE A 332 -0.40 22.35 0.20
N LEU A 333 -0.33 21.66 -0.95
CA LEU A 333 -0.09 22.29 -2.25
C LEU A 333 -1.13 21.89 -3.28
N ASN A 334 -1.53 22.87 -4.09
CA ASN A 334 -2.27 22.71 -5.33
C ASN A 334 -1.31 22.97 -6.50
N LEU A 335 -1.15 21.99 -7.40
CA LEU A 335 -0.26 22.10 -8.57
C LEU A 335 -0.97 22.63 -9.82
N ALA A 336 -2.25 22.88 -9.79
CA ALA A 336 -2.99 23.41 -10.95
C ALA A 336 -2.75 24.92 -11.15
N ASP A 337 -2.39 25.65 -10.09
CA ASP A 337 -2.14 27.10 -10.15
C ASP A 337 -0.68 27.44 -9.83
N PRO A 338 0.16 27.70 -10.85
CA PRO A 338 1.56 28.08 -10.68
C PRO A 338 1.77 29.38 -9.88
N THR A 339 0.78 30.30 -9.92
CA THR A 339 0.89 31.59 -9.22
C THR A 339 0.78 31.39 -7.72
N THR A 340 -0.30 30.76 -7.28
CA THR A 340 -0.51 30.40 -5.87
C THR A 340 0.61 29.48 -5.37
N LEU A 341 1.09 28.54 -6.20
CA LEU A 341 2.23 27.71 -5.84
C LEU A 341 3.49 28.54 -5.55
N ALA A 342 3.81 29.52 -6.38
CA ALA A 342 4.98 30.38 -6.16
C ALA A 342 4.87 31.20 -4.86
N GLU A 343 3.68 31.73 -4.58
CA GLU A 343 3.41 32.46 -3.33
C GLU A 343 3.57 31.55 -2.10
N ARG A 344 3.04 30.34 -2.16
CA ARG A 344 3.18 29.35 -1.10
C ARG A 344 4.63 28.93 -0.86
N LEU A 345 5.43 28.80 -1.93
CA LEU A 345 6.86 28.51 -1.79
C LEU A 345 7.64 29.62 -1.09
N VAL A 346 7.25 30.90 -1.27
CA VAL A 346 7.86 32.01 -0.52
C VAL A 346 7.62 31.84 0.98
N GLU A 347 6.41 31.52 1.39
CA GLU A 347 6.09 31.29 2.79
C GLU A 347 6.88 30.11 3.37
N VAL A 348 6.91 28.98 2.66
CA VAL A 348 7.57 27.75 3.12
C VAL A 348 9.09 27.92 3.23
N PHE A 349 9.68 28.69 2.32
CA PHE A 349 11.13 28.91 2.28
C PHE A 349 11.54 30.31 2.78
N ALA A 350 10.71 30.93 3.65
CA ALA A 350 10.99 32.24 4.21
C ALA A 350 12.35 32.32 4.93
N ASP A 351 12.72 31.30 5.70
CA ASP A 351 13.98 31.23 6.45
C ASP A 351 15.22 31.16 5.53
N TRP A 352 15.03 30.74 4.29
CA TRP A 352 16.09 30.73 3.26
C TRP A 352 16.07 32.00 2.39
N GLY A 353 15.23 32.98 2.73
CA GLY A 353 15.16 34.26 2.02
C GLY A 353 14.68 34.14 0.57
N VAL A 354 13.81 33.19 0.27
CA VAL A 354 13.24 33.02 -1.08
C VAL A 354 12.30 34.16 -1.38
N THR A 355 12.56 34.88 -2.47
CA THR A 355 11.71 35.99 -2.92
C THR A 355 10.66 35.54 -3.93
N LEU A 356 9.57 36.28 -4.06
CA LEU A 356 8.51 35.94 -5.01
C LEU A 356 8.98 35.90 -6.48
N PRO A 357 9.85 36.82 -6.95
CA PRO A 357 10.41 36.71 -8.29
C PRO A 357 11.27 35.44 -8.52
N GLU A 358 12.02 34.98 -7.49
CA GLU A 358 12.77 33.73 -7.55
C GLU A 358 11.83 32.52 -7.59
N ALA A 359 10.82 32.48 -6.71
CA ALA A 359 9.84 31.42 -6.67
C ALA A 359 9.08 31.29 -7.99
N ARG A 360 8.63 32.41 -8.59
CA ARG A 360 7.95 32.39 -9.89
C ARG A 360 8.84 31.85 -11.00
N ARG A 361 10.12 32.23 -11.06
CA ARG A 361 11.07 31.68 -12.04
C ARG A 361 11.31 30.19 -11.82
N ALA A 362 11.48 29.78 -10.58
CA ALA A 362 11.71 28.37 -10.23
C ALA A 362 10.49 27.48 -10.59
N VAL A 363 9.29 27.96 -10.28
CA VAL A 363 8.05 27.27 -10.63
C VAL A 363 7.90 27.18 -12.14
N ALA A 364 8.10 28.26 -12.87
CA ALA A 364 8.03 28.25 -14.34
C ALA A 364 9.03 27.26 -14.96
N ALA A 365 10.27 27.23 -14.47
CA ALA A 365 11.28 26.26 -14.91
C ALA A 365 10.86 24.81 -14.58
N GLY A 366 10.31 24.57 -13.38
CA GLY A 366 9.81 23.27 -12.97
C GLY A 366 8.68 22.74 -13.85
N PHE A 367 7.70 23.58 -14.17
CA PHE A 367 6.61 23.19 -15.08
C PHE A 367 7.09 22.97 -16.52
N ALA A 368 8.07 23.75 -16.99
CA ALA A 368 8.68 23.52 -18.30
C ALA A 368 9.40 22.17 -18.37
N GLU A 369 10.16 21.81 -17.33
CA GLU A 369 10.82 20.49 -17.25
C GLU A 369 9.79 19.36 -17.13
N ASP A 370 8.72 19.53 -16.35
CA ASP A 370 7.66 18.54 -16.23
C ASP A 370 6.98 18.31 -17.60
N ALA A 371 6.72 19.35 -18.35
CA ALA A 371 6.19 19.24 -19.72
C ALA A 371 7.17 18.51 -20.66
N ALA A 372 8.46 18.82 -20.59
CA ALA A 372 9.49 18.14 -21.35
C ALA A 372 9.61 16.65 -20.97
N PHE A 373 9.55 16.34 -19.68
CA PHE A 373 9.53 14.95 -19.18
C PHE A 373 8.36 14.15 -19.71
N LYS A 374 7.18 14.77 -19.80
CA LYS A 374 5.96 14.10 -20.30
C LYS A 374 5.93 13.93 -21.83
N ALA A 375 6.62 14.80 -22.55
CA ALA A 375 6.75 14.71 -23.99
C ALA A 375 7.75 13.62 -24.43
N ASP A 376 8.68 13.24 -23.56
CA ASP A 376 9.71 12.24 -23.74
C ASP A 376 9.18 10.81 -23.50
#